data_19154de24e118deb2c98960b1d4eb59e
#
_entry.id   19154de24e118deb2c98960b1d4eb59e
#
_cell.length_a   1.000
_cell.length_b   1.000
_cell.length_c   1.000
_cell.angle_alpha   90.00
_cell.angle_beta   90.00
_cell.angle_gamma   90.00
#
_symmetry.space_group_name_H-M   'P 1'
#
loop_
_entity.id
_entity.type
_entity.pdbx_description
1 polymer ?
#
loop_
_entity_poly.entity_id
_entity_poly.type
_entity_poly.pdbx_seq_one_letter_code
_entity_poly.pdbx_strand_id
1 'polypeptide(L)'
;MSEGSKLCTFDAESQYVDLAAEVFSLLSDATRIRIILALRSGELAVGELAERIGRPPTVVSQHLAKLRWGKVVAARQDGTRVFYSLIDEHARQLVTHAVFQAEHVVGGGVPEHHLDSAGMPVSADPAAASDS
;
A
#
# COMPACT_ATOMS: atom_id res chain seq x y z
N MET A 1 29.11 -25.70 -1.04
CA MET A 1 28.26 -26.02 -1.22
C MET A 1 27.20 -25.13 -1.32
N SER A 2 26.48 -25.33 -1.81
CA SER A 2 25.52 -24.42 -2.04
C SER A 2 24.48 -24.36 -1.01
N GLU A 3 24.68 -25.12 0.05
CA GLU A 3 23.71 -25.00 1.06
C GLU A 3 23.60 -23.67 1.58
N GLY A 4 24.68 -22.97 1.73
CA GLY A 4 24.63 -21.63 2.28
C GLY A 4 23.78 -20.74 1.43
N SER A 5 23.97 -20.77 0.12
CA SER A 5 23.18 -19.89 -0.69
C SER A 5 21.74 -20.28 -0.72
N LYS A 6 21.43 -21.55 -0.62
CA LYS A 6 20.05 -21.95 -0.58
C LYS A 6 19.37 -21.48 0.67
N LEU A 7 20.09 -21.45 1.77
CA LEU A 7 19.51 -21.07 3.03
C LEU A 7 19.45 -19.57 3.21
N CYS A 8 20.15 -18.81 2.37
CA CYS A 8 20.22 -17.37 2.53
C CYS A 8 19.28 -16.67 1.59
N THR A 9 17.99 -16.98 1.72
CA THR A 9 17.00 -16.30 0.92
C THR A 9 17.01 -14.82 1.16
N PHE A 10 17.38 -14.40 2.36
CA PHE A 10 17.40 -12.99 2.71
C PHE A 10 18.78 -12.36 2.56
N ASP A 11 19.65 -13.01 1.83
CA ASP A 11 20.97 -12.53 1.54
C ASP A 11 20.92 -11.62 0.33
N ALA A 12 21.90 -10.74 0.21
CA ALA A 12 21.98 -9.82 -0.91
C ALA A 12 22.04 -10.54 -2.26
N GLU A 13 22.53 -11.76 -2.26
CA GLU A 13 22.61 -12.53 -3.50
C GLU A 13 21.39 -13.38 -3.76
N SER A 14 20.35 -13.19 -3.01
CA SER A 14 19.14 -14.00 -3.20
C SER A 14 18.60 -13.83 -4.61
N GLN A 15 18.15 -14.95 -5.17
CA GLN A 15 17.55 -14.91 -6.49
C GLN A 15 16.21 -14.16 -6.48
N TYR A 16 15.69 -13.86 -5.31
CA TYR A 16 14.41 -13.17 -5.19
C TYR A 16 14.55 -11.66 -5.07
N VAL A 17 15.77 -11.13 -5.12
CA VAL A 17 15.95 -9.69 -4.94
C VAL A 17 15.27 -8.91 -6.05
N ASP A 18 15.45 -9.33 -7.30
CA ASP A 18 14.84 -8.61 -8.41
C ASP A 18 13.32 -8.69 -8.35
N LEU A 19 12.81 -9.84 -7.97
CA LEU A 19 11.36 -10.00 -7.82
C LEU A 19 10.84 -9.13 -6.67
N ALA A 20 11.60 -9.04 -5.60
CA ALA A 20 11.22 -8.18 -4.49
C ALA A 20 11.16 -6.72 -4.94
N ALA A 21 12.09 -6.31 -5.78
CA ALA A 21 12.06 -4.97 -6.31
C ALA A 21 10.80 -4.73 -7.13
N GLU A 22 10.34 -5.74 -7.85
CA GLU A 22 9.08 -5.62 -8.59
C GLU A 22 7.89 -5.50 -7.66
N VAL A 23 7.93 -6.20 -6.52
CA VAL A 23 6.87 -6.04 -5.53
C VAL A 23 6.82 -4.61 -5.03
N PHE A 24 7.97 -4.05 -4.67
CA PHE A 24 8.00 -2.66 -4.23
C PHE A 24 7.51 -1.71 -5.31
N SER A 25 7.87 -1.97 -6.55
CA SER A 25 7.42 -1.14 -7.65
C SER A 25 5.91 -1.17 -7.77
N LEU A 26 5.32 -2.35 -7.63
CA LEU A 26 3.88 -2.49 -7.68
C LEU A 26 3.20 -1.70 -6.57
N LEU A 27 3.79 -1.66 -5.40
CA LEU A 27 3.22 -0.98 -4.26
C LEU A 27 3.58 0.49 -4.18
N SER A 28 4.44 0.96 -5.08
CA SER A 28 4.99 2.31 -5.01
C SER A 28 4.05 3.29 -5.71
N ASP A 29 2.86 3.43 -5.18
CA ASP A 29 1.86 4.35 -5.70
C ASP A 29 0.89 4.67 -4.57
N ALA A 30 0.64 5.96 -4.36
CA ALA A 30 -0.16 6.38 -3.22
C ALA A 30 -1.56 5.80 -3.26
N THR A 31 -2.18 5.74 -4.43
CA THR A 31 -3.52 5.20 -4.53
C THR A 31 -3.54 3.72 -4.17
N ARG A 32 -2.54 2.96 -4.64
CA ARG A 32 -2.47 1.54 -4.31
C ARG A 32 -2.23 1.32 -2.83
N ILE A 33 -1.41 2.16 -2.22
CA ILE A 33 -1.18 2.07 -0.79
C ILE A 33 -2.49 2.33 -0.04
N ARG A 34 -3.26 3.34 -0.48
CA ARG A 34 -4.54 3.62 0.15
C ARG A 34 -5.52 2.47 -0.01
N ILE A 35 -5.51 1.82 -1.17
CA ILE A 35 -6.37 0.66 -1.40
C ILE A 35 -6.01 -0.45 -0.41
N ILE A 36 -4.73 -0.75 -0.28
CA ILE A 36 -4.30 -1.83 0.59
C ILE A 36 -4.67 -1.52 2.04
N LEU A 37 -4.46 -0.27 2.46
CA LEU A 37 -4.84 0.11 3.81
C LEU A 37 -6.34 0.02 4.02
N ALA A 38 -7.13 0.39 3.02
CA ALA A 38 -8.57 0.31 3.15
C ALA A 38 -9.06 -1.14 3.25
N LEU A 39 -8.36 -2.05 2.59
CA LEU A 39 -8.74 -3.45 2.61
C LEU A 39 -8.25 -4.19 3.87
N ARG A 40 -7.54 -3.50 4.75
CA ARG A 40 -7.04 -4.13 5.97
C ARG A 40 -8.12 -4.77 6.80
N SER A 41 -9.27 -4.13 6.85
CA SER A 41 -10.32 -4.58 7.76
C SER A 41 -11.33 -5.50 7.09
N GLY A 42 -11.13 -5.86 5.83
CA GLY A 42 -12.04 -6.78 5.19
C GLY A 42 -12.25 -6.43 3.73
N GLU A 43 -13.03 -7.25 3.05
CA GLU A 43 -13.25 -7.03 1.63
C GLU A 43 -14.19 -5.86 1.41
N LEU A 44 -14.00 -5.21 0.27
CA LEU A 44 -14.79 -4.07 -0.13
C LEU A 44 -15.06 -4.14 -1.62
N ALA A 45 -16.21 -3.63 -2.04
CA ALA A 45 -16.52 -3.48 -3.45
C ALA A 45 -15.83 -2.21 -3.98
N VAL A 46 -15.70 -2.13 -5.29
CA VAL A 46 -15.01 -1.00 -5.92
C VAL A 46 -15.62 0.33 -5.51
N GLY A 47 -16.95 0.41 -5.50
CA GLY A 47 -17.60 1.66 -5.12
C GLY A 47 -17.30 2.07 -3.69
N GLU A 48 -17.28 1.09 -2.80
CA GLU A 48 -16.95 1.36 -1.40
C GLU A 48 -15.51 1.82 -1.25
N LEU A 49 -14.61 1.16 -1.99
CA LEU A 49 -13.21 1.57 -1.98
C LEU A 49 -13.03 2.98 -2.51
N ALA A 50 -13.66 3.25 -3.66
CA ALA A 50 -13.55 4.56 -4.28
C ALA A 50 -14.01 5.66 -3.34
N GLU A 51 -15.12 5.40 -2.66
CA GLU A 51 -15.65 6.36 -1.72
C GLU A 51 -14.71 6.56 -0.55
N ARG A 52 -14.17 5.46 -0.03
CA ARG A 52 -13.32 5.53 1.14
C ARG A 52 -12.02 6.26 0.88
N ILE A 53 -11.43 6.06 -0.30
CA ILE A 53 -10.14 6.67 -0.58
C ILE A 53 -10.27 7.97 -1.39
N GLY A 54 -11.48 8.34 -1.77
CA GLY A 54 -11.71 9.61 -2.46
C GLY A 54 -11.16 9.64 -3.87
N ARG A 55 -11.30 8.57 -4.61
CA ARG A 55 -10.85 8.50 -6.00
C ARG A 55 -11.97 7.95 -6.86
N PRO A 56 -11.99 8.31 -8.16
CA PRO A 56 -13.03 7.80 -9.05
C PRO A 56 -12.97 6.28 -9.16
N PRO A 57 -14.13 5.62 -9.26
CA PRO A 57 -14.14 4.15 -9.37
C PRO A 57 -13.34 3.63 -10.55
N THR A 58 -13.30 4.34 -11.67
CA THR A 58 -12.53 3.88 -12.81
C THR A 58 -11.04 3.85 -12.51
N VAL A 59 -10.56 4.84 -11.77
CA VAL A 59 -9.16 4.88 -11.37
C VAL A 59 -8.87 3.73 -10.40
N VAL A 60 -9.76 3.54 -9.43
CA VAL A 60 -9.59 2.47 -8.45
C VAL A 60 -9.58 1.11 -9.16
N SER A 61 -10.48 0.92 -10.13
CA SER A 61 -10.52 -0.34 -10.87
C SER A 61 -9.21 -0.62 -11.59
N GLN A 62 -8.59 0.41 -12.16
CA GLN A 62 -7.34 0.21 -12.86
C GLN A 62 -6.23 -0.22 -11.91
N HIS A 63 -6.18 0.39 -10.75
CA HIS A 63 -5.19 0.01 -9.75
C HIS A 63 -5.47 -1.39 -9.20
N LEU A 64 -6.74 -1.72 -8.99
CA LEU A 64 -7.10 -3.05 -8.51
C LEU A 64 -6.71 -4.12 -9.52
N ALA A 65 -6.85 -3.83 -10.81
CA ALA A 65 -6.47 -4.80 -11.84
C ALA A 65 -4.97 -5.11 -11.74
N LYS A 66 -4.16 -4.09 -11.53
CA LYS A 66 -2.72 -4.30 -11.43
C LYS A 66 -2.36 -5.03 -10.13
N LEU A 67 -3.02 -4.68 -9.04
CA LEU A 67 -2.79 -5.37 -7.78
C LEU A 67 -3.22 -6.82 -7.85
N ARG A 68 -4.30 -7.08 -8.58
CA ARG A 68 -4.76 -8.45 -8.74
C ARG A 68 -3.78 -9.24 -9.62
N TRP A 69 -3.31 -8.62 -10.67
CA TRP A 69 -2.33 -9.27 -11.53
C TRP A 69 -1.06 -9.60 -10.75
N GLY A 70 -0.68 -8.71 -9.85
CA GLY A 70 0.49 -8.93 -8.99
C GLY A 70 0.23 -9.81 -7.79
N LYS A 71 -0.97 -10.37 -7.67
CA LYS A 71 -1.32 -11.31 -6.61
C LYS A 71 -1.35 -10.68 -5.23
N VAL A 72 -1.66 -9.41 -5.19
CA VAL A 72 -1.82 -8.70 -3.91
C VAL A 72 -3.25 -8.77 -3.44
N VAL A 73 -4.20 -8.66 -4.38
CA VAL A 73 -5.62 -8.72 -4.04
C VAL A 73 -6.28 -9.82 -4.84
N ALA A 74 -7.39 -10.32 -4.30
CA ALA A 74 -8.25 -11.28 -4.96
C ALA A 74 -9.61 -10.64 -5.16
N ALA A 75 -10.32 -11.11 -6.17
CA ALA A 75 -11.66 -10.64 -6.47
C ALA A 75 -12.64 -11.78 -6.25
N ARG A 76 -13.77 -11.45 -5.66
CA ARG A 76 -14.86 -12.41 -5.44
C ARG A 76 -16.13 -11.81 -6.00
N GLN A 77 -16.81 -12.56 -6.84
CA GLN A 77 -18.06 -12.07 -7.43
C GLN A 77 -19.24 -12.58 -6.63
N ASP A 78 -20.18 -11.70 -6.39
CA ASP A 78 -21.40 -12.06 -5.68
C ASP A 78 -22.53 -11.35 -6.40
N GLY A 79 -23.23 -12.09 -7.24
CA GLY A 79 -24.24 -11.49 -8.10
C GLY A 79 -23.59 -10.54 -9.09
N THR A 80 -24.04 -9.31 -9.09
CA THR A 80 -23.48 -8.30 -9.99
C THR A 80 -22.36 -7.50 -9.34
N ARG A 81 -22.04 -7.78 -8.08
CA ARG A 81 -21.01 -7.04 -7.37
C ARG A 81 -19.73 -7.83 -7.31
N VAL A 82 -18.61 -7.13 -7.34
CA VAL A 82 -17.30 -7.74 -7.20
C VAL A 82 -16.65 -7.13 -5.96
N PHE A 83 -16.18 -8.01 -5.08
CA PHE A 83 -15.55 -7.62 -3.85
C PHE A 83 -14.07 -7.96 -3.92
N TYR A 84 -13.25 -7.07 -3.38
CA TYR A 84 -11.79 -7.26 -3.39
C TYR A 84 -11.31 -7.42 -1.97
N SER A 85 -10.30 -8.26 -1.81
CA SER A 85 -9.70 -8.51 -0.50
C SER A 85 -8.21 -8.75 -0.68
N LEU A 86 -7.46 -8.56 0.39
CA LEU A 86 -6.04 -8.89 0.38
C LEU A 86 -5.86 -10.39 0.36
N ILE A 87 -4.94 -10.88 -0.46
CA ILE A 87 -4.70 -12.31 -0.54
C ILE A 87 -4.06 -12.84 0.73
N ASP A 88 -3.11 -12.06 1.27
CA ASP A 88 -2.44 -12.44 2.50
C ASP A 88 -2.01 -11.17 3.22
N GLU A 89 -1.21 -11.33 4.25
CA GLU A 89 -0.83 -10.19 5.06
C GLU A 89 0.46 -9.52 4.64
N HIS A 90 1.14 -10.06 3.65
CA HIS A 90 2.47 -9.54 3.32
C HIS A 90 2.42 -8.12 2.80
N ALA A 91 1.53 -7.85 1.83
CA ALA A 91 1.44 -6.49 1.29
C ALA A 91 0.97 -5.51 2.34
N ARG A 92 0.02 -5.94 3.19
CA ARG A 92 -0.44 -5.08 4.27
C ARG A 92 0.70 -4.72 5.21
N GLN A 93 1.51 -5.71 5.57
CA GLN A 93 2.63 -5.46 6.46
C GLN A 93 3.66 -4.54 5.84
N LEU A 94 3.99 -4.77 4.56
CA LEU A 94 4.94 -3.91 3.87
C LEU A 94 4.45 -2.47 3.82
N VAL A 95 3.20 -2.29 3.46
CA VAL A 95 2.64 -0.95 3.35
C VAL A 95 2.54 -0.29 4.71
N THR A 96 2.09 -1.03 5.72
CA THR A 96 1.97 -0.49 7.06
C THR A 96 3.34 -0.04 7.58
N HIS A 97 4.35 -0.87 7.36
CA HIS A 97 5.70 -0.49 7.78
C HIS A 97 6.22 0.71 7.03
N ALA A 98 5.91 0.81 5.73
CA ALA A 98 6.34 1.96 4.95
C ALA A 98 5.70 3.25 5.46
N VAL A 99 4.41 3.19 5.77
CA VAL A 99 3.72 4.36 6.31
C VAL A 99 4.30 4.71 7.68
N PHE A 100 4.55 3.70 8.50
CA PHE A 100 5.13 3.91 9.81
C PHE A 100 6.52 4.54 9.69
N GLN A 101 7.32 4.07 8.74
CA GLN A 101 8.63 4.64 8.50
C GLN A 101 8.53 6.10 8.06
N ALA A 102 7.60 6.39 7.16
CA ALA A 102 7.40 7.76 6.69
C ALA A 102 6.99 8.67 7.84
N GLU A 103 6.09 8.18 8.68
CA GLU A 103 5.65 8.94 9.84
C GLU A 103 6.82 9.19 10.79
N HIS A 104 7.64 8.18 11.00
CA HIS A 104 8.78 8.29 11.90
C HIS A 104 9.79 9.31 11.39
N VAL A 105 10.07 9.26 10.08
CA VAL A 105 11.04 10.18 9.49
C VAL A 105 10.55 11.61 9.60
N VAL A 106 9.29 11.84 9.24
CA VAL A 106 8.73 13.19 9.32
C VAL A 106 8.60 13.63 10.76
N GLY A 107 8.14 12.72 11.63
CA GLY A 107 7.95 13.04 13.02
C GLY A 107 9.23 13.34 13.75
N GLY A 108 10.35 12.82 13.27
CA GLY A 108 11.64 13.10 13.87
C GLY A 108 12.06 14.55 13.70
N GLY A 109 11.54 15.21 12.69
CA GLY A 109 11.86 16.60 12.46
C GLY A 109 10.64 17.49 12.42
N VAL A 110 9.46 16.91 12.22
CA VAL A 110 8.24 17.67 12.07
C VAL A 110 7.12 16.90 12.77
N PRO A 111 6.23 17.58 13.47
CA PRO A 111 5.11 16.88 14.09
C PRO A 111 4.27 16.15 13.06
N GLU A 112 3.79 14.98 13.47
CA GLU A 112 3.12 14.11 12.50
C GLU A 112 1.83 14.71 11.99
N HIS A 113 1.21 15.62 12.71
CA HIS A 113 -0.03 16.21 12.24
C HIS A 113 0.20 17.18 11.09
N HIS A 114 1.44 17.36 10.69
CA HIS A 114 1.77 18.25 9.57
C HIS A 114 1.80 17.51 8.24
N LEU A 115 1.06 16.45 8.11
CA LEU A 115 0.94 15.77 6.83
C LEU A 115 -0.36 16.17 6.17
N ASP A 116 -0.30 16.40 4.87
CA ASP A 116 -1.52 16.70 4.14
C ASP A 116 -2.24 15.37 3.84
N SER A 117 -3.34 15.47 3.13
CA SER A 117 -4.16 14.29 2.89
C SER A 117 -3.48 13.27 2.02
N ALA A 118 -2.45 13.65 1.32
CA ALA A 118 -1.68 12.71 0.51
C ALA A 118 -0.52 12.11 1.26
N GLY A 119 -0.35 12.48 2.52
CA GLY A 119 0.75 11.96 3.31
C GLY A 119 2.02 12.74 3.15
N MET A 120 1.98 13.86 2.49
CA MET A 120 3.17 14.69 2.29
C MET A 120 3.24 15.73 3.38
N PRO A 121 4.44 16.10 3.81
CA PRO A 121 4.56 17.16 4.81
C PRO A 121 4.00 18.44 4.26
N VAL A 122 3.12 19.06 5.02
CA VAL A 122 2.67 20.40 4.65
C VAL A 122 3.74 21.37 5.09
N SER A 123 3.62 22.62 4.62
CA SER A 123 4.61 23.61 4.96
C SER A 123 4.67 23.73 6.47
N ALA A 124 5.75 24.25 6.95
CA ALA A 124 5.97 24.35 8.37
C ALA A 124 4.99 25.28 9.06
N ASP A 125 4.15 25.90 8.34
CA ASP A 125 3.22 26.82 8.93
C ASP A 125 2.25 26.08 9.83
N PRO A 126 2.26 26.34 11.10
CA PRO A 126 1.36 25.65 12.00
C PRO A 126 -0.10 25.92 11.69
N ALA A 127 -0.41 27.07 11.16
CA ALA A 127 -1.79 27.34 10.82
C ALA A 127 -2.25 26.44 9.69
N ALA A 128 -1.41 26.24 8.73
CA ALA A 128 -1.73 25.32 7.66
C ALA A 128 -1.81 23.91 8.18
N ALA A 129 -0.94 23.59 9.09
CA ALA A 129 -0.92 22.24 9.63
C ALA A 129 -2.14 21.96 10.47
N SER A 130 -2.74 22.97 11.00
CA SER A 130 -3.86 22.75 11.89
C SER A 130 -5.06 22.18 11.17
N ASP A 131 -5.03 22.15 9.87
CA ASP A 131 -6.12 21.56 9.14
C ASP A 131 -6.07 20.07 9.17
N SER A 132 -5.04 19.50 9.61
CA SER A 132 -4.93 18.06 9.62
C SER A 132 -5.57 17.45 10.83
#